data_d4ac175afeb7e7b87e6435256fa9c533
#
_entry.id   d4ac175afeb7e7b87e6435256fa9c533
#
_cell.length_a   1.000
_cell.length_b   1.000
_cell.length_c   1.000
_cell.angle_alpha   90.00
_cell.angle_beta   90.00
_cell.angle_gamma   90.00
#
_symmetry.space_group_name_H-M   'P 1'
#
loop_
_entity.id
_entity.type
_entity.pdbx_description
1 polymer ?
#
loop_
_entity_poly.entity_id
_entity_poly.type
_entity_poly.pdbx_seq_one_letter_code
_entity_poly.pdbx_strand_id
1 'polypeptide(L)'
;MKTLRFSFSYLLALLLLVGHFAQAQSTVSTAKPKGMSKTAKGGIIGGLGGAAGGAILGRVIGGKSGTAKGAILGAVVGGAGGALIGRKMDKQAAELRRDLEGAKVERIGEGIKITFASGILFASNSSSLTPAATGNIDELANTLQKYADTNVVIDGHTDASGSDAINQPLSQRRAQAVANELTAKGVDTSRITATGYGSSQPVADNTSVAGKAANRRVEVAIFANEKMQKAAKRGQL
;
A
#
# COMPACT_ATOMS: atom_id res chain seq x y z
N MET A 1 -25.51 66.77 -21.13
CA MET A 1 -25.23 65.62 -21.97
C MET A 1 -23.72 65.32 -22.00
N LYS A 2 -23.15 64.84 -20.90
CA LYS A 2 -21.73 64.46 -20.79
C LYS A 2 -21.57 63.32 -19.78
N THR A 3 -22.10 62.15 -20.04
CA THR A 3 -21.90 60.96 -19.16
C THR A 3 -22.12 59.63 -19.87
N LEU A 4 -21.52 59.44 -21.07
CA LEU A 4 -21.64 58.15 -21.72
C LEU A 4 -20.42 57.74 -22.57
N ARG A 5 -19.20 58.09 -22.11
CA ARG A 5 -17.98 57.71 -22.86
C ARG A 5 -16.93 56.91 -22.06
N PHE A 6 -17.18 56.57 -20.80
CA PHE A 6 -16.20 55.88 -19.97
C PHE A 6 -16.45 54.37 -19.77
N SER A 7 -17.59 53.84 -20.23
CA SER A 7 -17.96 52.45 -19.96
C SER A 7 -17.45 51.45 -21.00
N PHE A 8 -17.00 51.88 -22.17
CA PHE A 8 -16.61 50.94 -23.25
C PHE A 8 -15.15 50.48 -23.17
N SER A 9 -14.26 51.29 -22.57
CA SER A 9 -12.84 50.94 -22.48
C SER A 9 -12.52 49.90 -21.41
N TYR A 10 -13.32 49.80 -20.35
CA TYR A 10 -13.13 48.81 -19.29
C TYR A 10 -13.67 47.42 -19.67
N LEU A 11 -14.68 47.35 -20.54
CA LEU A 11 -15.24 46.08 -21.00
C LEU A 11 -14.28 45.38 -21.97
N LEU A 12 -13.53 46.11 -22.77
CA LEU A 12 -12.56 45.55 -23.72
C LEU A 12 -11.28 45.05 -23.00
N ALA A 13 -10.87 45.69 -21.89
CA ALA A 13 -9.74 45.27 -21.08
C ALA A 13 -10.04 43.98 -20.26
N LEU A 14 -11.30 43.77 -19.83
CA LEU A 14 -11.71 42.59 -19.11
C LEU A 14 -11.78 41.35 -20.01
N LEU A 15 -12.12 41.50 -21.28
CA LEU A 15 -12.17 40.42 -22.28
C LEU A 15 -10.80 39.90 -22.71
N LEU A 16 -9.75 40.72 -22.60
CA LEU A 16 -8.37 40.33 -22.91
C LEU A 16 -7.67 39.57 -21.77
N LEU A 17 -8.15 39.69 -20.53
CA LEU A 17 -7.58 38.99 -19.38
C LEU A 17 -8.10 37.54 -19.22
N VAL A 18 -9.25 37.20 -19.82
CA VAL A 18 -9.80 35.85 -19.78
C VAL A 18 -9.21 34.94 -20.87
N GLY A 19 -8.60 35.52 -21.91
CA GLY A 19 -8.02 34.77 -23.04
C GLY A 19 -6.67 34.11 -22.79
N HIS A 20 -5.99 34.38 -21.67
CA HIS A 20 -4.64 33.84 -21.40
C HIS A 20 -4.60 32.63 -20.44
N PHE A 21 -5.74 32.20 -19.90
CA PHE A 21 -5.81 30.99 -19.03
C PHE A 21 -6.19 29.71 -19.77
N ALA A 22 -6.47 29.73 -21.05
CA ALA A 22 -6.98 28.57 -21.80
C ALA A 22 -5.92 27.86 -22.67
N GLN A 23 -4.63 28.18 -22.56
CA GLN A 23 -3.59 27.60 -23.45
C GLN A 23 -2.46 26.85 -22.75
N ALA A 24 -2.74 26.32 -21.53
CA ALA A 24 -1.86 25.39 -20.85
C ALA A 24 -2.45 23.97 -20.82
N GLN A 25 -3.27 23.59 -21.80
CA GLN A 25 -3.72 22.21 -21.96
C GLN A 25 -3.27 21.66 -23.30
N SER A 26 -2.58 20.53 -23.18
CA SER A 26 -2.30 19.54 -24.21
C SER A 26 -1.09 19.76 -25.11
N THR A 27 0.00 19.15 -24.74
CA THR A 27 0.67 18.22 -25.63
C THR A 27 1.03 16.97 -24.84
N VAL A 28 0.05 16.12 -24.54
CA VAL A 28 0.34 14.72 -24.27
C VAL A 28 0.67 14.10 -25.62
N SER A 29 1.94 14.09 -25.97
CA SER A 29 2.47 13.33 -27.09
C SER A 29 2.27 11.84 -26.79
N THR A 30 1.35 11.20 -27.49
CA THR A 30 1.18 9.75 -27.54
C THR A 30 2.30 9.11 -28.39
N ALA A 31 3.56 9.40 -28.11
CA ALA A 31 4.68 8.66 -28.65
C ALA A 31 4.87 7.38 -27.85
N LYS A 32 4.55 6.25 -28.45
CA LYS A 32 4.79 4.90 -27.92
C LYS A 32 6.30 4.72 -27.71
N PRO A 33 6.82 4.60 -26.47
CA PRO A 33 8.25 4.52 -26.24
C PRO A 33 8.76 3.13 -26.65
N LYS A 34 9.69 3.12 -27.58
CA LYS A 34 10.42 1.94 -28.04
C LYS A 34 11.53 1.67 -27.03
N GLY A 35 11.41 0.61 -26.24
CA GLY A 35 12.53 0.01 -25.49
C GLY A 35 13.07 0.80 -24.29
N MET A 36 12.30 0.96 -23.23
CA MET A 36 12.82 1.51 -21.96
C MET A 36 13.33 0.42 -21.04
N SER A 37 14.49 0.66 -20.41
CA SER A 37 15.08 -0.23 -19.41
C SER A 37 14.19 -0.39 -18.16
N LYS A 38 14.33 -1.51 -17.44
CA LYS A 38 13.53 -1.83 -16.25
C LYS A 38 13.62 -0.76 -15.14
N THR A 39 14.71 -0.02 -15.09
CA THR A 39 14.97 1.06 -14.12
C THR A 39 14.13 2.32 -14.42
N ALA A 40 13.86 2.61 -15.70
CA ALA A 40 13.04 3.77 -16.09
C ALA A 40 11.55 3.56 -15.81
N LYS A 41 11.07 2.31 -15.75
CA LYS A 41 9.66 2.00 -15.42
C LYS A 41 9.29 2.34 -13.98
N GLY A 42 10.24 2.26 -13.04
CA GLY A 42 10.00 2.62 -11.63
C GLY A 42 9.84 4.12 -11.39
N GLY A 43 10.55 4.97 -12.17
CA GLY A 43 10.56 6.41 -11.99
C GLY A 43 9.31 7.14 -12.50
N ILE A 44 8.61 6.58 -13.51
CA ILE A 44 7.42 7.22 -14.11
C ILE A 44 6.17 6.97 -13.26
N ILE A 45 6.13 5.87 -12.50
CA ILE A 45 4.97 5.52 -11.67
C ILE A 45 4.89 6.42 -10.43
N GLY A 46 6.01 6.93 -9.92
CA GLY A 46 6.06 7.81 -8.73
C GLY A 46 5.70 9.28 -9.01
N GLY A 47 5.79 9.74 -10.26
CA GLY A 47 5.63 11.17 -10.61
C GLY A 47 4.22 11.64 -10.98
N LEU A 48 3.32 10.75 -11.36
CA LEU A 48 2.03 11.12 -11.96
C LEU A 48 0.78 10.62 -11.23
N GLY A 49 0.88 10.05 -10.02
CA GLY A 49 -0.32 9.46 -9.51
C GLY A 49 -0.40 9.08 -8.07
N GLY A 50 -0.26 10.01 -7.11
CA GLY A 50 -0.62 9.71 -5.72
C GLY A 50 -2.00 9.04 -5.61
N ALA A 51 -3.01 9.54 -6.34
CA ALA A 51 -4.35 8.96 -6.35
C ALA A 51 -4.45 7.63 -7.14
N ALA A 52 -3.74 7.52 -8.27
CA ALA A 52 -3.76 6.30 -9.08
C ALA A 52 -2.90 5.18 -8.45
N GLY A 53 -1.76 5.53 -7.86
CA GLY A 53 -0.89 4.59 -7.14
C GLY A 53 -1.58 3.99 -5.91
N GLY A 54 -2.33 4.80 -5.17
CA GLY A 54 -3.10 4.36 -4.00
C GLY A 54 -4.21 3.38 -4.34
N ALA A 55 -4.91 3.62 -5.45
CA ALA A 55 -5.95 2.71 -5.91
C ALA A 55 -5.38 1.35 -6.34
N ILE A 56 -4.19 1.33 -6.94
CA ILE A 56 -3.50 0.08 -7.33
C ILE A 56 -3.05 -0.68 -6.09
N LEU A 57 -2.45 0.01 -5.10
CA LEU A 57 -2.01 -0.60 -3.85
C LEU A 57 -3.20 -1.19 -3.08
N GLY A 58 -4.31 -0.45 -2.99
CA GLY A 58 -5.52 -0.92 -2.35
C GLY A 58 -6.12 -2.16 -2.97
N ARG A 59 -6.06 -2.24 -4.31
CA ARG A 59 -6.54 -3.41 -5.04
C ARG A 59 -5.66 -4.63 -4.84
N VAL A 60 -4.37 -4.44 -4.65
CA VAL A 60 -3.39 -5.51 -4.42
C VAL A 60 -3.45 -6.02 -2.98
N ILE A 61 -3.64 -5.13 -2.00
CA ILE A 61 -3.58 -5.49 -0.57
C ILE A 61 -4.95 -5.93 -0.02
N GLY A 62 -6.05 -5.42 -0.53
CA GLY A 62 -7.35 -5.63 0.10
C GLY A 62 -8.53 -5.82 -0.86
N GLY A 63 -8.30 -6.18 -2.14
CA GLY A 63 -9.39 -6.34 -3.11
C GLY A 63 -10.28 -5.09 -3.19
N LYS A 64 -11.58 -5.27 -3.42
CA LYS A 64 -12.53 -4.15 -3.49
C LYS A 64 -12.65 -3.38 -2.16
N SER A 65 -12.55 -4.07 -1.02
CA SER A 65 -12.58 -3.45 0.32
C SER A 65 -11.28 -2.76 0.70
N GLY A 66 -10.15 -3.19 0.14
CA GLY A 66 -8.83 -2.63 0.40
C GLY A 66 -8.53 -1.35 -0.40
N THR A 67 -9.38 -0.97 -1.35
CA THR A 67 -9.20 0.22 -2.18
C THR A 67 -9.15 1.50 -1.33
N ALA A 68 -9.93 1.59 -0.26
CA ALA A 68 -9.89 2.72 0.67
C ALA A 68 -8.58 2.78 1.45
N LYS A 69 -8.09 1.64 1.96
CA LYS A 69 -6.79 1.52 2.65
C LYS A 69 -5.64 1.85 1.70
N GLY A 70 -5.72 1.39 0.46
CA GLY A 70 -4.71 1.67 -0.56
C GLY A 70 -4.72 3.11 -1.06
N ALA A 71 -5.88 3.76 -1.11
CA ALA A 71 -5.96 5.19 -1.37
C ALA A 71 -5.26 6.00 -0.26
N ILE A 72 -5.39 5.60 1.00
CA ILE A 72 -4.67 6.18 2.14
C ILE A 72 -3.15 5.95 1.98
N LEU A 73 -2.73 4.76 1.54
CA LEU A 73 -1.33 4.40 1.34
C LEU A 73 -0.65 5.14 0.18
N GLY A 74 -1.40 5.48 -0.86
CA GLY A 74 -0.84 6.11 -2.06
C GLY A 74 -1.10 7.61 -2.20
N ALA A 75 -2.13 8.12 -1.52
CA ALA A 75 -2.59 9.50 -1.73
C ALA A 75 -1.78 10.56 -0.96
N VAL A 76 -0.83 10.15 -0.12
CA VAL A 76 -0.51 11.03 0.98
C VAL A 76 0.62 12.00 0.72
N VAL A 77 1.61 11.70 -0.05
CA VAL A 77 2.79 12.57 -0.09
C VAL A 77 3.34 12.87 -1.47
N GLY A 78 2.92 12.44 -2.54
CA GLY A 78 3.48 12.75 -3.88
C GLY A 78 4.63 13.78 -3.95
N GLY A 79 5.41 13.82 -4.96
CA GLY A 79 6.52 14.76 -5.10
C GLY A 79 7.74 14.43 -4.23
N ALA A 80 8.45 15.46 -3.75
CA ALA A 80 9.71 15.31 -3.01
C ALA A 80 9.53 14.53 -1.69
N GLY A 81 8.40 14.71 -0.98
CA GLY A 81 8.09 14.00 0.25
C GLY A 81 7.90 12.50 0.03
N GLY A 82 7.20 12.11 -1.04
CA GLY A 82 7.05 10.70 -1.43
C GLY A 82 8.39 10.02 -1.75
N ALA A 83 9.33 10.75 -2.36
CA ALA A 83 10.67 10.24 -2.60
C ALA A 83 11.44 9.97 -1.30
N LEU A 84 11.26 10.79 -0.26
CA LEU A 84 11.88 10.59 1.05
C LEU A 84 11.30 9.35 1.76
N ILE A 85 9.98 9.22 1.77
CA ILE A 85 9.29 8.02 2.29
C ILE A 85 9.77 6.79 1.51
N GLY A 86 9.78 6.87 0.17
CA GLY A 86 10.24 5.79 -0.71
C GLY A 86 11.61 5.25 -0.32
N ARG A 87 12.60 6.12 -0.10
CA ARG A 87 13.95 5.73 0.33
C ARG A 87 13.96 5.01 1.68
N LYS A 88 13.17 5.46 2.66
CA LYS A 88 13.06 4.76 3.95
C LYS A 88 12.40 3.39 3.78
N MET A 89 11.33 3.30 2.99
CA MET A 89 10.66 2.04 2.69
C MET A 89 11.54 1.09 1.90
N ASP A 90 12.41 1.60 1.00
CA ASP A 90 13.37 0.75 0.27
C ASP A 90 14.38 0.09 1.21
N LYS A 91 14.92 0.84 2.18
CA LYS A 91 15.80 0.30 3.21
C LYS A 91 15.08 -0.75 4.07
N GLN A 92 13.91 -0.42 4.57
CA GLN A 92 13.09 -1.34 5.36
C GLN A 92 12.75 -2.62 4.57
N ALA A 93 12.35 -2.49 3.30
CA ALA A 93 12.06 -3.65 2.46
C ALA A 93 13.29 -4.51 2.18
N ALA A 94 14.48 -3.91 2.06
CA ALA A 94 15.72 -4.65 1.88
C ALA A 94 16.09 -5.46 3.13
N GLU A 95 15.92 -4.89 4.33
CA GLU A 95 16.11 -5.59 5.60
C GLU A 95 15.12 -6.75 5.72
N LEU A 96 13.82 -6.51 5.51
CA LEU A 96 12.80 -7.54 5.58
C LEU A 96 13.02 -8.69 4.57
N ARG A 97 13.52 -8.41 3.36
CA ARG A 97 13.85 -9.46 2.38
C ARG A 97 15.00 -10.36 2.83
N ARG A 98 15.95 -9.81 3.57
CA ARG A 98 17.10 -10.55 4.09
C ARG A 98 16.72 -11.40 5.29
N ASP A 99 15.86 -10.85 6.16
CA ASP A 99 15.63 -11.37 7.50
C ASP A 99 14.40 -12.30 7.59
N LEU A 100 13.45 -12.21 6.64
CA LEU A 100 12.24 -13.03 6.63
C LEU A 100 12.36 -14.25 5.72
N GLU A 101 12.42 -15.44 6.31
CA GLU A 101 12.50 -16.70 5.55
C GLU A 101 11.15 -17.10 4.96
N GLY A 102 11.13 -17.47 3.68
CA GLY A 102 9.95 -17.96 2.97
C GLY A 102 8.84 -16.92 2.76
N ALA A 103 9.07 -15.66 3.12
CA ALA A 103 8.14 -14.57 2.86
C ALA A 103 8.45 -13.87 1.54
N LYS A 104 7.40 -13.44 0.83
CA LYS A 104 7.54 -12.61 -0.35
C LYS A 104 7.41 -11.14 0.04
N VAL A 105 8.48 -10.35 -0.09
CA VAL A 105 8.50 -8.92 0.26
C VAL A 105 8.55 -8.07 -1.00
N GLU A 106 7.52 -7.26 -1.21
CA GLU A 106 7.31 -6.43 -2.40
C GLU A 106 7.17 -4.96 -2.02
N ARG A 107 7.81 -4.07 -2.80
CA ARG A 107 7.55 -2.62 -2.74
C ARG A 107 6.35 -2.30 -3.62
N ILE A 108 5.35 -1.64 -3.07
CA ILE A 108 4.14 -1.25 -3.78
C ILE A 108 3.85 0.23 -3.46
N GLY A 109 4.04 1.12 -4.44
CA GLY A 109 3.94 2.56 -4.21
C GLY A 109 4.89 3.02 -3.10
N GLU A 110 4.36 3.72 -2.09
CA GLU A 110 5.10 4.17 -0.89
C GLU A 110 5.03 3.17 0.28
N GLY A 111 4.48 1.96 0.06
CA GLY A 111 4.35 0.92 1.09
C GLY A 111 5.16 -0.34 0.78
N ILE A 112 5.13 -1.28 1.71
CA ILE A 112 5.72 -2.61 1.61
C ILE A 112 4.59 -3.61 1.82
N LYS A 113 4.53 -4.63 0.97
CA LYS A 113 3.68 -5.78 1.16
C LYS A 113 4.54 -7.01 1.41
N ILE A 114 4.23 -7.72 2.48
CA ILE A 114 4.81 -9.02 2.81
C ILE A 114 3.70 -10.05 2.69
N THR A 115 3.98 -11.14 2.00
CA THR A 115 3.05 -12.26 1.86
C THR A 115 3.70 -13.51 2.45
N PHE A 116 3.05 -14.06 3.47
CA PHE A 116 3.39 -15.35 4.05
C PHE A 116 2.39 -16.39 3.57
N ALA A 117 2.86 -17.52 3.06
CA ALA A 117 1.99 -18.70 2.89
C ALA A 117 1.53 -19.17 4.28
N SER A 118 0.23 -19.49 4.44
CA SER A 118 -0.29 -19.93 5.74
C SER A 118 0.42 -21.15 6.33
N GLY A 119 0.93 -22.04 5.49
CA GLY A 119 1.67 -23.22 5.95
C GLY A 119 3.02 -22.92 6.60
N ILE A 120 3.58 -21.72 6.37
CA ILE A 120 4.78 -21.23 7.08
C ILE A 120 4.41 -20.80 8.49
N LEU A 121 3.25 -20.11 8.64
CA LEU A 121 2.85 -19.51 9.90
C LEU A 121 2.07 -20.47 10.82
N PHE A 122 1.23 -21.36 10.25
CA PHE A 122 0.27 -22.14 11.00
C PHE A 122 0.26 -23.61 10.55
N ALA A 123 -0.01 -24.51 11.48
CA ALA A 123 -0.39 -25.87 11.13
C ALA A 123 -1.76 -25.91 10.40
N SER A 124 -2.07 -27.05 9.76
CA SER A 124 -3.33 -27.20 9.03
C SER A 124 -4.53 -26.97 9.96
N ASN A 125 -5.52 -26.24 9.47
CA ASN A 125 -6.74 -25.84 10.20
C ASN A 125 -6.49 -25.13 11.55
N SER A 126 -5.27 -24.67 11.81
CA SER A 126 -4.87 -23.95 13.03
C SER A 126 -4.72 -22.44 12.79
N SER A 127 -4.85 -21.68 13.86
CA SER A 127 -4.44 -20.28 13.98
C SER A 127 -3.32 -20.09 15.02
N SER A 128 -2.80 -21.18 15.60
CA SER A 128 -1.63 -21.11 16.47
C SER A 128 -0.37 -21.03 15.64
N LEU A 129 0.51 -20.07 15.94
CA LEU A 129 1.79 -19.90 15.27
C LEU A 129 2.71 -21.10 15.54
N THR A 130 3.45 -21.49 14.51
CA THR A 130 4.50 -22.51 14.66
C THR A 130 5.77 -21.88 15.25
N PRO A 131 6.69 -22.66 15.83
CA PRO A 131 7.98 -22.13 16.29
C PRO A 131 8.79 -21.43 15.20
N ALA A 132 8.75 -21.94 13.96
CA ALA A 132 9.40 -21.29 12.83
C ALA A 132 8.73 -19.96 12.46
N ALA A 133 7.40 -19.87 12.59
CA ALA A 133 6.67 -18.62 12.41
C ALA A 133 7.07 -17.55 13.43
N THR A 134 7.27 -17.94 14.68
CA THR A 134 7.67 -17.03 15.75
C THR A 134 8.99 -16.33 15.40
N GLY A 135 9.99 -17.04 14.85
CA GLY A 135 11.24 -16.44 14.39
C GLY A 135 11.03 -15.36 13.31
N ASN A 136 10.22 -15.66 12.30
CA ASN A 136 9.87 -14.66 11.27
C ASN A 136 9.15 -13.42 11.85
N ILE A 137 8.27 -13.62 12.83
CA ILE A 137 7.54 -12.52 13.46
C ILE A 137 8.45 -11.72 14.39
N ASP A 138 9.44 -12.35 15.03
CA ASP A 138 10.48 -11.66 15.80
C ASP A 138 11.28 -10.69 14.92
N GLU A 139 11.76 -11.14 13.76
CA GLU A 139 12.48 -10.29 12.82
C GLU A 139 11.61 -9.16 12.24
N LEU A 140 10.34 -9.47 11.95
CA LEU A 140 9.37 -8.44 11.55
C LEU A 140 9.17 -7.41 12.67
N ALA A 141 9.02 -7.84 13.93
CA ALA A 141 8.85 -6.97 15.08
C ALA A 141 10.08 -6.06 15.30
N ASN A 142 11.31 -6.62 15.22
CA ASN A 142 12.55 -5.87 15.30
C ASN A 142 12.60 -4.75 14.25
N THR A 143 12.26 -5.09 13.02
CA THR A 143 12.19 -4.10 11.92
C THR A 143 11.11 -3.05 12.17
N LEU A 144 9.92 -3.43 12.64
CA LEU A 144 8.84 -2.49 12.94
C LEU A 144 9.14 -1.56 14.11
N GLN A 145 9.91 -2.00 15.10
CA GLN A 145 10.39 -1.15 16.20
C GLN A 145 11.43 -0.14 15.71
N LYS A 146 12.39 -0.58 14.89
CA LYS A 146 13.39 0.29 14.24
C LYS A 146 12.73 1.37 13.36
N TYR A 147 11.64 1.03 12.65
CA TYR A 147 10.89 1.94 11.79
C TYR A 147 9.55 2.32 12.44
N ALA A 148 9.62 2.95 13.62
CA ALA A 148 8.46 3.25 14.46
C ALA A 148 7.40 4.16 13.82
N ASP A 149 7.79 4.96 12.82
CA ASP A 149 6.89 5.89 12.14
C ASP A 149 6.09 5.23 10.98
N THR A 150 5.77 3.94 11.11
CA THR A 150 4.96 3.17 10.16
C THR A 150 3.75 2.53 10.83
N ASN A 151 2.67 2.36 10.08
CA ASN A 151 1.51 1.55 10.44
C ASN A 151 1.56 0.19 9.75
N VAL A 152 0.85 -0.78 10.30
CA VAL A 152 0.81 -2.17 9.85
C VAL A 152 -0.65 -2.62 9.70
N VAL A 153 -0.99 -3.20 8.55
CA VAL A 153 -2.26 -3.88 8.32
C VAL A 153 -1.96 -5.35 8.04
N ILE A 154 -2.65 -6.23 8.72
CA ILE A 154 -2.50 -7.69 8.63
C ILE A 154 -3.80 -8.27 8.12
N ASP A 155 -3.77 -8.86 6.94
CA ASP A 155 -4.93 -9.42 6.26
C ASP A 155 -4.80 -10.94 6.14
N GLY A 156 -5.75 -11.67 6.74
CA GLY A 156 -5.81 -13.12 6.69
C GLY A 156 -6.72 -13.61 5.57
N HIS A 157 -6.29 -14.65 4.85
CA HIS A 157 -7.04 -15.25 3.74
C HIS A 157 -7.05 -16.76 3.82
N THR A 158 -8.11 -17.38 3.28
CA THR A 158 -8.22 -18.83 3.07
C THR A 158 -8.38 -19.13 1.59
N ASP A 159 -8.27 -20.40 1.23
CA ASP A 159 -8.83 -20.88 -0.05
C ASP A 159 -10.35 -21.03 0.05
N ALA A 160 -11.00 -21.40 -1.04
CA ALA A 160 -12.44 -21.60 -1.10
C ALA A 160 -12.88 -23.00 -0.62
N SER A 161 -12.04 -23.75 0.10
CA SER A 161 -12.42 -25.03 0.70
C SER A 161 -13.23 -24.77 1.98
N GLY A 162 -14.39 -25.39 2.09
CA GLY A 162 -15.31 -25.18 3.21
C GLY A 162 -16.25 -23.98 3.00
N SER A 163 -17.05 -23.68 4.01
CA SER A 163 -18.01 -22.58 3.99
C SER A 163 -17.40 -21.25 4.46
N ASP A 164 -18.03 -20.14 4.08
CA ASP A 164 -17.66 -18.80 4.56
C ASP A 164 -17.79 -18.68 6.08
N ALA A 165 -18.76 -19.40 6.69
CA ALA A 165 -18.93 -19.46 8.13
C ALA A 165 -17.71 -20.05 8.87
N ILE A 166 -16.90 -20.86 8.21
CA ILE A 166 -15.64 -21.42 8.73
C ILE A 166 -14.46 -20.52 8.32
N ASN A 167 -14.41 -20.12 7.06
CA ASN A 167 -13.26 -19.41 6.48
C ASN A 167 -13.09 -18.00 7.03
N GLN A 168 -14.20 -17.28 7.22
CA GLN A 168 -14.15 -15.89 7.73
C GLN A 168 -13.57 -15.83 9.15
N PRO A 169 -14.07 -16.59 10.17
CA PRO A 169 -13.49 -16.54 11.50
C PRO A 169 -12.08 -17.16 11.55
N LEU A 170 -11.75 -18.17 10.72
CA LEU A 170 -10.40 -18.72 10.68
C LEU A 170 -9.38 -17.69 10.21
N SER A 171 -9.69 -16.98 9.12
CA SER A 171 -8.81 -15.93 8.59
C SER A 171 -8.63 -14.77 9.59
N GLN A 172 -9.70 -14.39 10.29
CA GLN A 172 -9.64 -13.35 11.33
C GLN A 172 -8.76 -13.79 12.50
N ARG A 173 -8.91 -15.04 13.01
CA ARG A 173 -8.06 -15.57 14.08
C ARG A 173 -6.59 -15.62 13.68
N ARG A 174 -6.28 -15.96 12.42
CA ARG A 174 -4.91 -16.00 11.90
C ARG A 174 -4.29 -14.61 11.83
N ALA A 175 -4.99 -13.62 11.30
CA ALA A 175 -4.54 -12.24 11.31
C ALA A 175 -4.31 -11.72 12.74
N GLN A 176 -5.24 -12.05 13.66
CA GLN A 176 -5.14 -11.64 15.05
C GLN A 176 -3.98 -12.33 15.79
N ALA A 177 -3.68 -13.59 15.48
CA ALA A 177 -2.54 -14.30 16.07
C ALA A 177 -1.21 -13.63 15.73
N VAL A 178 -1.03 -13.20 14.46
CA VAL A 178 0.15 -12.42 14.05
C VAL A 178 0.20 -11.06 14.75
N ALA A 179 -0.94 -10.37 14.84
CA ALA A 179 -1.03 -9.06 15.52
C ALA A 179 -0.68 -9.17 17.00
N ASN A 180 -1.19 -10.19 17.68
CA ASN A 180 -0.92 -10.43 19.11
C ASN A 180 0.56 -10.72 19.36
N GLU A 181 1.20 -11.53 18.48
CA GLU A 181 2.62 -11.84 18.60
C GLU A 181 3.48 -10.59 18.40
N LEU A 182 3.20 -9.77 17.36
CA LEU A 182 3.88 -8.49 17.14
C LEU A 182 3.74 -7.56 18.36
N THR A 183 2.56 -7.52 18.97
CA THR A 183 2.33 -6.72 20.20
C THR A 183 3.10 -7.30 21.38
N ALA A 184 3.14 -8.61 21.56
CA ALA A 184 3.92 -9.26 22.61
C ALA A 184 5.43 -9.01 22.45
N LYS A 185 5.90 -8.80 21.22
CA LYS A 185 7.28 -8.41 20.90
C LYS A 185 7.53 -6.89 20.95
N GLY A 186 6.57 -6.11 21.45
CA GLY A 186 6.75 -4.68 21.72
C GLY A 186 6.38 -3.73 20.58
N VAL A 187 5.70 -4.20 19.53
CA VAL A 187 5.12 -3.30 18.52
C VAL A 187 3.84 -2.68 19.08
N ASP A 188 3.74 -1.35 19.05
CA ASP A 188 2.58 -0.61 19.57
C ASP A 188 1.28 -1.05 18.86
N THR A 189 0.30 -1.49 19.66
CA THR A 189 -1.00 -1.96 19.18
C THR A 189 -1.75 -0.90 18.36
N SER A 190 -1.57 0.37 18.66
CA SER A 190 -2.20 1.48 17.91
C SER A 190 -1.74 1.56 16.45
N ARG A 191 -0.61 0.95 16.13
CA ARG A 191 -0.06 0.86 14.78
C ARG A 191 -0.58 -0.33 13.98
N ILE A 192 -1.27 -1.29 14.63
CA ILE A 192 -1.63 -2.59 14.04
C ILE A 192 -3.14 -2.66 13.79
N THR A 193 -3.52 -3.08 12.60
CA THR A 193 -4.90 -3.45 12.27
C THR A 193 -4.91 -4.87 11.71
N ALA A 194 -5.76 -5.75 12.22
CA ALA A 194 -5.88 -7.14 11.77
C ALA A 194 -7.28 -7.42 11.23
N THR A 195 -7.38 -7.96 10.02
CA THR A 195 -8.64 -8.24 9.34
C THR A 195 -8.61 -9.61 8.67
N GLY A 196 -9.67 -10.40 8.83
CA GLY A 196 -9.88 -11.64 8.08
C GLY A 196 -10.80 -11.40 6.89
N TYR A 197 -10.45 -11.97 5.75
CA TYR A 197 -11.25 -11.89 4.52
C TYR A 197 -11.81 -13.24 4.07
N GLY A 198 -11.54 -14.32 4.82
CA GLY A 198 -11.95 -15.67 4.40
C GLY A 198 -11.45 -15.97 2.99
N SER A 199 -12.34 -16.56 2.18
CA SER A 199 -12.09 -16.89 0.77
C SER A 199 -12.49 -15.78 -0.22
N SER A 200 -12.94 -14.61 0.26
CA SER A 200 -13.54 -13.56 -0.58
C SER A 200 -12.57 -12.81 -1.49
N GLN A 201 -11.26 -12.98 -1.27
CA GLN A 201 -10.22 -12.26 -2.00
C GLN A 201 -9.13 -13.22 -2.55
N PRO A 202 -9.47 -14.06 -3.52
CA PRO A 202 -8.51 -14.99 -4.11
C PRO A 202 -7.48 -14.24 -4.97
N VAL A 203 -6.23 -14.70 -4.94
CA VAL A 203 -5.13 -14.24 -5.80
C VAL A 203 -4.77 -15.26 -6.88
N ALA A 204 -5.30 -16.48 -6.78
CA ALA A 204 -5.12 -17.58 -7.71
C ALA A 204 -6.40 -18.41 -7.82
N ASP A 205 -6.46 -19.27 -8.84
CA ASP A 205 -7.60 -20.16 -9.07
C ASP A 205 -7.76 -21.20 -7.93
N ASN A 206 -8.96 -21.27 -7.37
CA ASN A 206 -9.30 -22.22 -6.29
C ASN A 206 -9.58 -23.64 -6.78
N THR A 207 -9.53 -23.92 -8.08
CA THR A 207 -9.72 -25.30 -8.61
C THR A 207 -8.44 -26.11 -8.54
N SER A 208 -7.27 -25.46 -8.56
CA SER A 208 -5.96 -26.11 -8.50
C SER A 208 -5.40 -26.18 -7.08
N VAL A 209 -4.61 -27.21 -6.78
CA VAL A 209 -3.90 -27.36 -5.49
C VAL A 209 -2.94 -26.19 -5.25
N ALA A 210 -2.20 -25.79 -6.30
CA ALA A 210 -1.26 -24.67 -6.22
C ALA A 210 -1.99 -23.35 -5.99
N GLY A 211 -3.12 -23.12 -6.66
CA GLY A 211 -3.91 -21.90 -6.48
C GLY A 211 -4.53 -21.80 -5.08
N LYS A 212 -5.07 -22.92 -4.55
CA LYS A 212 -5.54 -22.97 -3.16
C LYS A 212 -4.40 -22.67 -2.18
N ALA A 213 -3.20 -23.21 -2.41
CA ALA A 213 -2.03 -22.92 -1.57
C ALA A 213 -1.66 -21.43 -1.59
N ALA A 214 -1.72 -20.78 -2.76
CA ALA A 214 -1.47 -19.34 -2.89
C ALA A 214 -2.56 -18.48 -2.21
N ASN A 215 -3.82 -18.97 -2.20
CA ASN A 215 -4.92 -18.27 -1.55
C ASN A 215 -4.84 -18.36 -0.01
N ARG A 216 -4.34 -19.46 0.55
CA ARG A 216 -4.08 -19.60 1.99
C ARG A 216 -2.85 -18.81 2.38
N ARG A 217 -3.03 -17.53 2.74
CA ARG A 217 -1.94 -16.59 3.02
C ARG A 217 -2.31 -15.60 4.12
N VAL A 218 -1.29 -14.98 4.68
CA VAL A 218 -1.39 -13.72 5.44
C VAL A 218 -0.60 -12.65 4.72
N GLU A 219 -1.22 -11.52 4.46
CA GLU A 219 -0.58 -10.35 3.91
C GLU A 219 -0.34 -9.33 5.02
N VAL A 220 0.85 -8.76 5.07
CA VAL A 220 1.22 -7.68 5.97
C VAL A 220 1.58 -6.46 5.13
N ALA A 221 0.81 -5.39 5.26
CA ALA A 221 1.09 -4.12 4.61
C ALA A 221 1.70 -3.13 5.60
N ILE A 222 2.85 -2.54 5.25
CA ILE A 222 3.56 -1.54 6.03
C ILE A 222 3.56 -0.23 5.25
N PHE A 223 3.21 0.87 5.91
CA PHE A 223 3.12 2.19 5.30
C PHE A 223 3.39 3.31 6.27
N ALA A 224 3.74 4.49 5.74
CA ALA A 224 4.04 5.68 6.53
C ALA A 224 2.84 6.11 7.38
N ASN A 225 3.02 6.31 8.68
CA ASN A 225 2.01 6.92 9.55
C ASN A 225 1.97 8.45 9.34
N GLU A 226 1.03 9.13 10.00
CA GLU A 226 0.89 10.58 9.89
C GLU A 226 2.15 11.36 10.27
N LYS A 227 2.92 10.88 11.26
CA LYS A 227 4.15 11.53 11.71
C LYS A 227 5.20 11.51 10.59
N MET A 228 5.43 10.35 9.99
CA MET A 228 6.34 10.22 8.85
C MET A 228 5.89 11.07 7.67
N GLN A 229 4.60 11.07 7.36
CA GLN A 229 4.03 11.87 6.27
C GLN A 229 4.22 13.38 6.48
N LYS A 230 3.96 13.88 7.70
CA LYS A 230 4.17 15.28 8.07
C LYS A 230 5.64 15.67 7.98
N ALA A 231 6.55 14.81 8.46
CA ALA A 231 7.99 15.01 8.37
C ALA A 231 8.46 15.04 6.92
N ALA A 232 7.96 14.12 6.08
CA ALA A 232 8.28 14.08 4.65
C ALA A 232 7.88 15.36 3.89
N LYS A 233 6.68 15.88 4.17
CA LYS A 233 6.20 17.15 3.60
C LYS A 233 7.07 18.36 3.97
N ARG A 234 7.74 18.27 5.11
CA ARG A 234 8.67 19.32 5.60
C ARG A 234 10.12 19.09 5.17
N GLY A 235 10.42 18.00 4.44
CA GLY A 235 11.79 17.62 4.09
C GLY A 235 12.66 17.17 5.26
N GLN A 236 12.05 16.65 6.32
CA GLN A 236 12.70 16.30 7.61
C GLN A 236 12.81 14.78 7.83
N LEU A 237 12.96 13.97 6.76
CA LEU A 237 13.14 12.51 6.85
C LEU A 237 14.57 12.07 6.61
#